data_5088062ec1f35d6d9395c3633b7b0b8d
#
_entry.id   5088062ec1f35d6d9395c3633b7b0b8d
#
_cell.length_a   1.000
_cell.length_b   1.000
_cell.length_c   1.000
_cell.angle_alpha   90.00
_cell.angle_beta   90.00
_cell.angle_gamma   90.00
#
_symmetry.space_group_name_H-M   'P 1'
#
loop_
_entity.id
_entity.type
_entity.pdbx_description
1 polymer ?
#
loop_
_entity_poly.entity_id
_entity_poly.type
_entity_poly.pdbx_seq_one_letter_code
_entity_poly.pdbx_strand_id
1 'polypeptide(L)'
;MTPRTPAHEPHARLPGRALVLAGILLSAFNLRTAVTSLTPLLDRLGDDFGFGPTFAGLLGMVPTAAFAVAGVGTPRLAHRLGLERTAILSMALAAAGLLWRSLAGGSAGLLVASAVALLGMGIGNVILPPLVKRYFPDRVGPVSSLYITVLQVGTILPALLAVPLADAAGWRISMGAW
;
A
#
# COMPACT_ATOMS: atom_id res chain seq x y z
N MET A 1 -27.18 30.39 -37.96
CA MET A 1 -27.30 30.00 -36.53
C MET A 1 -26.10 29.09 -36.22
N THR A 2 -24.99 29.68 -35.75
CA THR A 2 -23.76 28.96 -35.43
C THR A 2 -23.87 28.37 -34.02
N PRO A 3 -23.61 27.07 -33.80
CA PRO A 3 -23.61 26.51 -32.47
C PRO A 3 -22.47 27.10 -31.65
N ARG A 4 -22.80 27.74 -30.53
CA ARG A 4 -21.83 28.18 -29.54
C ARG A 4 -21.18 26.95 -28.91
N THR A 5 -19.90 26.75 -29.16
CA THR A 5 -19.05 25.82 -28.43
C THR A 5 -19.11 26.19 -26.92
N PRO A 6 -19.43 25.29 -26.01
CA PRO A 6 -19.39 25.60 -24.58
C PRO A 6 -17.95 25.99 -24.23
N ALA A 7 -17.77 27.16 -23.64
CA ALA A 7 -16.50 27.61 -23.11
C ALA A 7 -16.05 26.60 -22.06
N HIS A 8 -14.85 26.05 -22.24
CA HIS A 8 -14.18 25.23 -21.25
C HIS A 8 -13.95 26.10 -20.01
N GLU A 9 -14.82 25.96 -19.00
CA GLU A 9 -14.56 26.57 -17.70
C GLU A 9 -13.22 26.03 -17.18
N PRO A 10 -12.26 26.89 -16.80
CA PRO A 10 -11.03 26.45 -16.21
C PRO A 10 -11.38 25.77 -14.88
N HIS A 11 -11.24 24.44 -14.82
CA HIS A 11 -11.44 23.66 -13.60
C HIS A 11 -10.62 24.33 -12.49
N ALA A 12 -11.30 24.87 -11.48
CA ALA A 12 -10.69 25.54 -10.35
C ALA A 12 -9.61 24.62 -9.75
N ARG A 13 -8.37 25.08 -9.77
CA ARG A 13 -7.24 24.33 -9.20
C ARG A 13 -7.47 24.21 -7.71
N LEU A 14 -7.82 23.01 -7.23
CA LEU A 14 -8.00 22.75 -5.82
C LEU A 14 -6.70 23.13 -5.08
N PRO A 15 -6.77 23.92 -4.00
CA PRO A 15 -5.59 24.27 -3.22
C PRO A 15 -4.95 23.01 -2.66
N GLY A 16 -3.62 22.95 -2.62
CA GLY A 16 -2.89 21.79 -2.05
C GLY A 16 -2.64 20.62 -3.01
N ARG A 17 -2.88 20.76 -4.33
CA ARG A 17 -2.64 19.68 -5.32
C ARG A 17 -1.24 19.08 -5.22
N ALA A 18 -0.21 19.88 -4.93
CA ALA A 18 1.16 19.39 -4.76
C ALA A 18 1.28 18.45 -3.54
N LEU A 19 0.64 18.81 -2.43
CA LEU A 19 0.61 17.98 -1.22
C LEU A 19 -0.14 16.68 -1.45
N VAL A 20 -1.28 16.75 -2.16
CA VAL A 20 -2.06 15.56 -2.52
C VAL A 20 -1.25 14.65 -3.45
N LEU A 21 -0.53 15.22 -4.43
CA LEU A 21 0.35 14.44 -5.29
C LEU A 21 1.44 13.73 -4.50
N ALA A 22 2.12 14.44 -3.60
CA ALA A 22 3.12 13.85 -2.72
C ALA A 22 2.51 12.71 -1.88
N GLY A 23 1.32 12.91 -1.31
CA GLY A 23 0.60 11.87 -0.57
C GLY A 23 0.27 10.65 -1.42
N ILE A 24 -0.19 10.85 -2.66
CA ILE A 24 -0.46 9.76 -3.61
C ILE A 24 0.82 8.98 -3.93
N LEU A 25 1.94 9.67 -4.20
CA LEU A 25 3.21 9.03 -4.53
C LEU A 25 3.82 8.27 -3.35
N LEU A 26 3.79 8.85 -2.16
CA LEU A 26 4.25 8.17 -0.94
C LEU A 26 3.37 6.95 -0.62
N SER A 27 2.06 7.08 -0.76
CA SER A 27 1.15 5.94 -0.61
C SER A 27 1.45 4.86 -1.64
N ALA A 28 1.60 5.22 -2.91
CA ALA A 28 1.92 4.29 -3.99
C ALA A 28 3.24 3.54 -3.75
N PHE A 29 4.27 4.24 -3.28
CA PHE A 29 5.54 3.63 -2.90
C PHE A 29 5.35 2.52 -1.86
N ASN A 30 4.51 2.76 -0.85
CA ASN A 30 4.32 1.84 0.28
C ASN A 30 3.36 0.67 -0.02
N LEU A 31 2.52 0.73 -1.08
CA LEU A 31 1.45 -0.24 -1.31
C LEU A 31 1.88 -1.69 -1.53
N ARG A 32 3.14 -1.95 -1.83
CA ARG A 32 3.65 -3.31 -2.06
C ARG A 32 4.81 -3.71 -1.16
N THR A 33 5.31 -2.79 -0.35
CA THR A 33 6.49 -3.03 0.48
C THR A 33 6.32 -4.22 1.44
N ALA A 34 5.14 -4.39 2.05
CA ALA A 34 4.87 -5.49 2.98
C ALA A 34 4.93 -6.88 2.33
N VAL A 35 4.55 -6.99 1.06
CA VAL A 35 4.62 -8.26 0.32
C VAL A 35 6.06 -8.55 -0.05
N THR A 36 6.73 -7.59 -0.66
CA THR A 36 8.05 -7.78 -1.25
C THR A 36 9.17 -7.84 -0.23
N SER A 37 9.02 -7.22 0.96
CA SER A 37 9.98 -7.32 2.05
C SER A 37 9.88 -8.63 2.83
N LEU A 38 8.71 -9.28 2.84
CA LEU A 38 8.49 -10.51 3.61
C LEU A 38 9.09 -11.74 2.91
N THR A 39 8.86 -11.87 1.61
CA THR A 39 9.20 -13.08 0.84
C THR A 39 10.67 -13.50 0.98
N PRO A 40 11.66 -12.59 0.87
CA PRO A 40 13.08 -12.96 1.02
C PRO A 40 13.49 -13.38 2.44
N LEU A 41 12.64 -13.10 3.44
CA LEU A 41 12.93 -13.35 4.86
C LEU A 41 12.17 -14.55 5.42
N LEU A 42 11.35 -15.24 4.61
CA LEU A 42 10.48 -16.34 5.08
C LEU A 42 11.26 -17.47 5.73
N ASP A 43 12.41 -17.88 5.18
CA ASP A 43 13.22 -18.98 5.74
C ASP A 43 13.77 -18.59 7.12
N ARG A 44 14.31 -17.36 7.25
CA ARG A 44 14.82 -16.86 8.56
C ARG A 44 13.73 -16.76 9.61
N LEU A 45 12.53 -16.33 9.20
CA LEU A 45 11.37 -16.27 10.09
C LEU A 45 10.89 -17.67 10.47
N GLY A 46 11.00 -18.63 9.55
CA GLY A 46 10.73 -20.05 9.80
C GLY A 46 11.65 -20.62 10.87
N ASP A 47 12.95 -20.32 10.78
CA ASP A 47 13.96 -20.73 11.76
C ASP A 47 13.70 -20.07 13.13
N ASP A 48 13.45 -18.76 13.19
CA ASP A 48 13.23 -18.03 14.43
C ASP A 48 11.93 -18.39 15.15
N PHE A 49 10.86 -18.65 14.41
CA PHE A 49 9.53 -18.94 14.98
C PHE A 49 9.14 -20.41 14.94
N GLY A 50 9.98 -21.28 14.37
CA GLY A 50 9.75 -22.72 14.31
C GLY A 50 8.59 -23.12 13.42
N PHE A 51 8.29 -22.39 12.34
CA PHE A 51 7.23 -22.75 11.42
C PHE A 51 7.74 -23.41 10.13
N GLY A 52 6.98 -24.40 9.64
CA GLY A 52 7.31 -25.12 8.41
C GLY A 52 6.71 -24.51 7.14
N PRO A 53 6.92 -25.19 5.99
CA PRO A 53 6.48 -24.76 4.66
C PRO A 53 4.96 -24.49 4.54
N THR A 54 4.15 -25.21 5.31
CA THR A 54 2.69 -25.04 5.32
C THR A 54 2.31 -23.63 5.82
N PHE A 55 2.96 -23.15 6.88
CA PHE A 55 2.70 -21.83 7.41
C PHE A 55 3.27 -20.74 6.49
N ALA A 56 4.42 -20.96 5.88
CA ALA A 56 4.98 -20.07 4.85
C ALA A 56 4.02 -19.94 3.66
N GLY A 57 3.43 -21.04 3.21
CA GLY A 57 2.38 -21.04 2.19
C GLY A 57 1.14 -20.24 2.61
N LEU A 58 0.70 -20.38 3.86
CA LEU A 58 -0.41 -19.59 4.43
C LEU A 58 -0.11 -18.09 4.41
N LEU A 59 1.10 -17.69 4.84
CA LEU A 59 1.56 -16.30 4.75
C LEU A 59 1.55 -15.78 3.30
N GLY A 60 1.93 -16.63 2.34
CA GLY A 60 1.88 -16.30 0.90
C GLY A 60 0.47 -16.08 0.34
N MET A 61 -0.56 -16.66 0.97
CA MET A 61 -1.97 -16.47 0.58
C MET A 61 -2.59 -15.20 1.16
N VAL A 62 -2.05 -14.66 2.26
CA VAL A 62 -2.60 -13.48 2.95
C VAL A 62 -2.76 -12.27 2.03
N PRO A 63 -1.79 -11.91 1.14
CA PRO A 63 -1.95 -10.78 0.24
C PRO A 63 -3.18 -10.90 -0.66
N THR A 64 -3.40 -12.07 -1.25
CA THR A 64 -4.55 -12.31 -2.14
C THR A 64 -5.86 -12.18 -1.38
N ALA A 65 -5.96 -12.78 -0.20
CA ALA A 65 -7.16 -12.70 0.65
C ALA A 65 -7.43 -11.27 1.12
N ALA A 66 -6.40 -10.56 1.59
CA ALA A 66 -6.51 -9.18 2.05
C ALA A 66 -6.94 -8.24 0.91
N PHE A 67 -6.38 -8.40 -0.28
CA PHE A 67 -6.73 -7.58 -1.44
C PHE A 67 -8.15 -7.89 -1.96
N ALA A 68 -8.60 -9.14 -1.90
CA ALA A 68 -9.97 -9.49 -2.23
C ALA A 68 -10.98 -8.83 -1.26
N VAL A 69 -10.73 -8.92 0.06
CA VAL A 69 -11.55 -8.26 1.08
C VAL A 69 -11.54 -6.75 0.91
N ALA A 70 -10.38 -6.15 0.69
CA ALA A 70 -10.24 -4.72 0.43
C ALA A 70 -10.99 -4.29 -0.84
N GLY A 71 -10.88 -5.07 -1.93
CA GLY A 71 -11.57 -4.80 -3.20
C GLY A 71 -13.09 -4.65 -3.03
N VAL A 72 -13.70 -5.55 -2.26
CA VAL A 72 -15.15 -5.54 -1.99
C VAL A 72 -15.54 -4.49 -0.94
N GLY A 73 -14.71 -4.33 0.09
CA GLY A 73 -15.02 -3.47 1.25
C GLY A 73 -14.77 -1.98 1.01
N THR A 74 -13.71 -1.64 0.26
CA THR A 74 -13.27 -0.24 0.08
C THR A 74 -14.32 0.67 -0.57
N PRO A 75 -15.09 0.28 -1.60
CA PRO A 75 -16.13 1.15 -2.16
C PRO A 75 -17.18 1.58 -1.12
N ARG A 76 -17.62 0.65 -0.26
CA ARG A 76 -18.56 0.94 0.81
C ARG A 76 -17.95 1.87 1.87
N LEU A 77 -16.69 1.63 2.21
CA LEU A 77 -15.93 2.44 3.16
C LEU A 77 -15.73 3.85 2.64
N ALA A 78 -15.31 3.99 1.38
CA ALA A 78 -15.14 5.28 0.71
C ALA A 78 -16.45 6.07 0.57
N HIS A 79 -17.56 5.37 0.37
CA HIS A 79 -18.88 6.01 0.35
C HIS A 79 -19.29 6.57 1.71
N ARG A 80 -18.91 5.91 2.81
CA ARG A 80 -19.26 6.34 4.18
C ARG A 80 -18.31 7.40 4.74
N LEU A 81 -17.02 7.26 4.54
CA LEU A 81 -15.98 8.11 5.14
C LEU A 81 -15.47 9.21 4.22
N GLY A 82 -15.68 9.04 2.90
CA GLY A 82 -15.04 9.85 1.87
C GLY A 82 -13.67 9.30 1.47
N LEU A 83 -13.16 9.76 0.32
CA LEU A 83 -11.92 9.26 -0.28
C LEU A 83 -10.70 9.54 0.59
N GLU A 84 -10.59 10.76 1.11
CA GLU A 84 -9.43 11.22 1.88
C GLU A 84 -9.28 10.47 3.20
N ARG A 85 -10.39 10.34 3.96
CA ARG A 85 -10.37 9.61 5.24
C ARG A 85 -10.08 8.14 5.04
N THR A 86 -10.60 7.55 3.94
CA THR A 86 -10.31 6.16 3.58
C THR A 86 -8.84 5.98 3.23
N ALA A 87 -8.22 6.94 2.53
CA ALA A 87 -6.78 6.91 2.25
C ALA A 87 -5.93 7.02 3.53
N ILE A 88 -6.29 7.93 4.46
CA ILE A 88 -5.61 8.04 5.74
C ILE A 88 -5.74 6.74 6.55
N LEU A 89 -6.93 6.16 6.60
CA LEU A 89 -7.17 4.89 7.30
C LEU A 89 -6.34 3.76 6.68
N SER A 90 -6.24 3.70 5.35
CA SER A 90 -5.42 2.69 4.65
C SER A 90 -3.95 2.79 5.05
N MET A 91 -3.39 3.99 5.07
CA MET A 91 -2.00 4.22 5.48
C MET A 91 -1.79 3.94 6.97
N ALA A 92 -2.73 4.32 7.81
CA ALA A 92 -2.68 4.03 9.25
C ALA A 92 -2.70 2.52 9.53
N LEU A 93 -3.55 1.76 8.85
CA LEU A 93 -3.59 0.29 8.95
C LEU A 93 -2.29 -0.34 8.43
N ALA A 94 -1.78 0.13 7.30
CA ALA A 94 -0.52 -0.36 6.75
C ALA A 94 0.64 -0.12 7.72
N ALA A 95 0.79 1.09 8.23
CA ALA A 95 1.82 1.45 9.19
C ALA A 95 1.70 0.66 10.51
N ALA A 96 0.50 0.57 11.08
CA ALA A 96 0.25 -0.19 12.31
C ALA A 96 0.57 -1.68 12.13
N GLY A 97 0.17 -2.27 11.00
CA GLY A 97 0.47 -3.66 10.68
C GLY A 97 1.96 -3.92 10.47
N LEU A 98 2.68 -3.03 9.80
CA LEU A 98 4.13 -3.13 9.61
C LEU A 98 4.90 -3.01 10.93
N LEU A 99 4.53 -2.04 11.76
CA LEU A 99 5.11 -1.88 13.10
C LEU A 99 4.83 -3.11 13.98
N TRP A 100 3.59 -3.59 13.99
CA TRP A 100 3.26 -4.81 14.74
C TRP A 100 4.04 -6.02 14.23
N ARG A 101 4.20 -6.14 12.92
CA ARG A 101 4.97 -7.23 12.31
C ARG A 101 6.44 -7.22 12.73
N SER A 102 7.07 -6.05 12.86
CA SER A 102 8.45 -5.92 13.33
C SER A 102 8.61 -6.30 14.82
N LEU A 103 7.51 -6.17 15.60
CA LEU A 103 7.45 -6.50 17.02
C LEU A 103 6.88 -7.90 17.30
N ALA A 104 6.56 -8.68 16.26
CA ALA A 104 5.94 -9.99 16.43
C ALA A 104 6.84 -10.93 17.26
N GLY A 105 6.24 -11.54 18.28
CA GLY A 105 6.90 -12.52 19.16
C GLY A 105 6.64 -13.96 18.77
N GLY A 106 5.96 -14.22 17.64
CA GLY A 106 5.64 -15.57 17.17
C GLY A 106 4.86 -15.57 15.86
N SER A 107 4.70 -16.74 15.28
CA SER A 107 4.10 -16.95 13.96
C SER A 107 2.65 -16.42 13.84
N ALA A 108 1.82 -16.64 14.87
CA ALA A 108 0.45 -16.12 14.87
C ALA A 108 0.39 -14.59 14.84
N GLY A 109 1.24 -13.91 15.64
CA GLY A 109 1.37 -12.46 15.63
C GLY A 109 1.84 -11.93 14.27
N LEU A 110 2.81 -12.61 13.65
CA LEU A 110 3.31 -12.31 12.31
C LEU A 110 2.20 -12.39 11.25
N LEU A 111 1.36 -13.44 11.31
CA LEU A 111 0.25 -13.64 10.37
C LEU A 111 -0.79 -12.52 10.48
N VAL A 112 -1.26 -12.25 11.71
CA VAL A 112 -2.28 -11.22 11.95
C VAL A 112 -1.76 -9.83 11.58
N ALA A 113 -0.54 -9.49 12.00
CA ALA A 113 0.08 -8.20 11.66
C ALA A 113 0.25 -8.04 10.14
N SER A 114 0.65 -9.11 9.44
CA SER A 114 0.73 -9.11 7.98
C SER A 114 -0.64 -8.92 7.34
N ALA A 115 -1.69 -9.57 7.85
CA ALA A 115 -3.05 -9.40 7.35
C ALA A 115 -3.54 -7.95 7.51
N VAL A 116 -3.27 -7.32 8.66
CA VAL A 116 -3.62 -5.90 8.92
C VAL A 116 -2.87 -4.97 7.97
N ALA A 117 -1.55 -5.14 7.81
CA ALA A 117 -0.76 -4.34 6.88
C ALA A 117 -1.26 -4.46 5.45
N LEU A 118 -1.48 -5.69 4.99
CA LEU A 118 -1.92 -5.99 3.62
C LEU A 118 -3.35 -5.54 3.35
N LEU A 119 -4.24 -5.58 4.36
CA LEU A 119 -5.58 -5.01 4.23
C LEU A 119 -5.50 -3.50 4.04
N GLY A 120 -4.69 -2.80 4.82
CA GLY A 120 -4.43 -1.37 4.64
C GLY A 120 -3.93 -1.06 3.23
N MET A 121 -2.92 -1.79 2.75
CA MET A 121 -2.38 -1.64 1.39
C MET A 121 -3.42 -1.96 0.31
N GLY A 122 -4.25 -2.98 0.51
CA GLY A 122 -5.35 -3.32 -0.38
C GLY A 122 -6.36 -2.19 -0.52
N ILE A 123 -6.77 -1.56 0.60
CA ILE A 123 -7.64 -0.37 0.60
C ILE A 123 -6.98 0.76 -0.19
N GLY A 124 -5.68 1.01 0.02
CA GLY A 124 -4.91 2.01 -0.70
C GLY A 124 -4.91 1.79 -2.22
N ASN A 125 -4.70 0.56 -2.66
CA ASN A 125 -4.75 0.21 -4.10
C ASN A 125 -6.09 0.56 -4.75
N VAL A 126 -7.21 0.39 -4.04
CA VAL A 126 -8.55 0.69 -4.56
C VAL A 126 -8.84 2.19 -4.54
N ILE A 127 -8.32 2.93 -3.55
CA ILE A 127 -8.66 4.35 -3.37
C ILE A 127 -7.80 5.32 -4.20
N LEU A 128 -6.58 4.92 -4.59
CA LEU A 128 -5.67 5.79 -5.33
C LEU A 128 -6.22 6.27 -6.69
N PRO A 129 -6.77 5.40 -7.57
CA PRO A 129 -7.32 5.85 -8.85
C PRO A 129 -8.48 6.85 -8.72
N PRO A 130 -9.47 6.68 -7.82
CA PRO A 130 -10.48 7.69 -7.54
C PRO A 130 -9.91 9.02 -7.04
N LEU A 131 -8.88 9.00 -6.17
CA LEU A 131 -8.21 10.22 -5.71
C LEU A 131 -7.54 10.97 -6.86
N VAL A 132 -6.83 10.27 -7.75
CA VAL A 132 -6.23 10.89 -8.94
C VAL A 132 -7.29 11.54 -9.81
N LYS A 133 -8.41 10.86 -10.08
CA LYS A 133 -9.52 11.42 -10.86
C LYS A 133 -10.13 12.66 -10.22
N ARG A 134 -10.24 12.70 -8.89
CA ARG A 134 -10.82 13.81 -8.14
C ARG A 134 -9.93 15.06 -8.16
N TYR A 135 -8.63 14.87 -7.89
CA TYR A 135 -7.70 16.00 -7.72
C TYR A 135 -6.97 16.40 -9.01
N PHE A 136 -6.88 15.50 -9.98
CA PHE A 136 -6.17 15.71 -11.24
C PHE A 136 -7.00 15.34 -12.47
N PRO A 137 -8.25 15.85 -12.60
CA PRO A 137 -9.12 15.50 -13.73
C PRO A 137 -8.53 15.92 -15.07
N ASP A 138 -7.69 16.96 -15.08
CA ASP A 138 -6.97 17.51 -16.22
C ASP A 138 -5.71 16.71 -16.60
N ARG A 139 -5.20 15.85 -15.72
CA ARG A 139 -3.93 15.12 -15.88
C ARG A 139 -4.00 13.67 -15.36
N VAL A 140 -5.13 13.02 -15.47
CA VAL A 140 -5.34 11.65 -14.96
C VAL A 140 -4.29 10.68 -15.51
N GLY A 141 -4.02 10.70 -16.83
CA GLY A 141 -3.06 9.82 -17.47
C GLY A 141 -1.63 9.98 -16.92
N PRO A 142 -1.02 11.18 -17.01
CA PRO A 142 0.33 11.42 -16.50
C PRO A 142 0.49 11.13 -15.02
N VAL A 143 -0.47 11.53 -14.17
CA VAL A 143 -0.40 11.26 -12.73
C VAL A 143 -0.56 9.77 -12.43
N SER A 144 -1.41 9.04 -13.18
CA SER A 144 -1.54 7.59 -13.03
C SER A 144 -0.26 6.87 -13.44
N SER A 145 0.35 7.23 -14.56
CA SER A 145 1.63 6.66 -14.97
C SER A 145 2.72 6.91 -13.92
N LEU A 146 2.77 8.12 -13.37
CA LEU A 146 3.76 8.49 -12.37
C LEU A 146 3.60 7.64 -11.09
N TYR A 147 2.39 7.55 -10.52
CA TYR A 147 2.21 6.77 -9.30
C TYR A 147 2.42 5.26 -9.52
N ILE A 148 2.07 4.73 -10.70
CA ILE A 148 2.35 3.33 -11.04
C ILE A 148 3.86 3.10 -11.12
N THR A 149 4.63 4.02 -11.70
CA THR A 149 6.10 3.94 -11.73
C THR A 149 6.67 3.95 -10.32
N VAL A 150 6.22 4.85 -9.45
CA VAL A 150 6.64 4.91 -8.04
C VAL A 150 6.27 3.63 -7.28
N LEU A 151 5.10 3.06 -7.54
CA LEU A 151 4.67 1.77 -6.97
C LEU A 151 5.65 0.64 -7.37
N GLN A 152 6.12 0.62 -8.62
CA GLN A 152 7.10 -0.37 -9.07
C GLN A 152 8.46 -0.20 -8.38
N VAL A 153 8.91 1.04 -8.16
CA VAL A 153 10.11 1.32 -7.35
C VAL A 153 9.92 0.80 -5.93
N GLY A 154 8.75 1.06 -5.30
CA GLY A 154 8.38 0.52 -3.98
C GLY A 154 8.24 -1.00 -3.94
N THR A 155 8.14 -1.67 -5.09
CA THR A 155 8.18 -3.14 -5.19
C THR A 155 9.62 -3.65 -5.24
N ILE A 156 10.46 -3.00 -6.01
CA ILE A 156 11.84 -3.45 -6.28
C ILE A 156 12.77 -3.18 -5.09
N LEU A 157 12.71 -1.98 -4.49
CA LEU A 157 13.62 -1.60 -3.41
C LEU A 157 13.54 -2.53 -2.19
N PRO A 158 12.36 -2.84 -1.63
CA PRO A 158 12.27 -3.78 -0.51
C PRO A 158 12.75 -5.19 -0.88
N ALA A 159 12.46 -5.66 -2.10
CA ALA A 159 12.91 -6.97 -2.56
C ALA A 159 14.45 -7.08 -2.60
N LEU A 160 15.13 -6.02 -3.02
CA LEU A 160 16.59 -5.97 -3.09
C LEU A 160 17.25 -5.74 -1.73
N LEU A 161 16.65 -4.91 -0.87
CA LEU A 161 17.27 -4.42 0.35
C LEU A 161 16.85 -5.19 1.61
N ALA A 162 15.78 -6.01 1.57
CA ALA A 162 15.29 -6.72 2.74
C ALA A 162 16.35 -7.65 3.36
N VAL A 163 17.07 -8.42 2.54
CA VAL A 163 18.12 -9.33 3.01
C VAL A 163 19.36 -8.56 3.51
N PRO A 164 19.96 -7.62 2.76
CA PRO A 164 21.06 -6.82 3.26
C PRO A 164 20.77 -6.08 4.57
N LEU A 165 19.55 -5.51 4.70
CA LEU A 165 19.12 -4.86 5.94
C LEU A 165 18.95 -5.85 7.09
N ALA A 166 18.43 -7.05 6.80
CA ALA A 166 18.32 -8.10 7.81
C ALA A 166 19.69 -8.63 8.27
N ASP A 167 20.67 -8.69 7.37
CA ASP A 167 22.05 -9.08 7.72
C ASP A 167 22.75 -8.02 8.58
N ALA A 168 22.50 -6.74 8.29
CA ALA A 168 23.15 -5.64 9.00
C ALA A 168 22.50 -5.31 10.35
N ALA A 169 21.17 -5.37 10.45
CA ALA A 169 20.43 -4.85 11.60
C ALA A 169 19.34 -5.80 12.14
N GLY A 170 19.24 -7.00 11.61
CA GLY A 170 18.23 -7.99 11.97
C GLY A 170 16.93 -7.83 11.18
N TRP A 171 16.21 -8.94 11.06
CA TRP A 171 14.97 -8.99 10.25
C TRP A 171 13.85 -8.07 10.78
N ARG A 172 13.81 -7.82 12.10
CA ARG A 172 12.83 -6.91 12.71
C ARG A 172 12.97 -5.49 12.18
N ILE A 173 14.19 -4.98 12.12
CA ILE A 173 14.49 -3.65 11.58
C ILE A 173 14.22 -3.64 10.08
N SER A 174 14.66 -4.66 9.35
CA SER A 174 14.39 -4.78 7.92
C SER A 174 12.89 -4.74 7.60
N MET A 175 12.06 -5.39 8.41
CA MET A 175 10.59 -5.40 8.19
C MET A 175 9.90 -4.11 8.62
N GLY A 176 10.44 -3.39 9.59
CA GLY A 176 9.88 -2.13 10.08
C GLY A 176 10.34 -0.89 9.32
N ALA A 177 11.32 -1.02 8.44
CA ALA A 177 11.90 0.09 7.68
C ALA A 177 11.01 0.59 6.51
N TRP A 178 10.02 -0.17 6.13
CA TRP A 178 9.13 0.10 4.99
C TRP A 178 7.80 0.65 5.44
#